data_34c4c9d142afc3f592c8de47ce487355
#
_entry.id   34c4c9d142afc3f592c8de47ce487355
#
_cell.length_a   1.000
_cell.length_b   1.000
_cell.length_c   1.000
_cell.angle_alpha   90.00
_cell.angle_beta   90.00
_cell.angle_gamma   90.00
#
_symmetry.space_group_name_H-M   'P 1'
#
loop_
_entity.id
_entity.type
_entity.pdbx_description
1 polymer ?
#
loop_
_entity_poly.entity_id
_entity_poly.type
_entity_poly.pdbx_seq_one_letter_code
_entity_poly.pdbx_strand_id
1 'polypeptide(L)'
;MALQCGIVGLPNVGKSTLFNCLSNAKAQAANFPFCTIEPNVGVITVPDRRLVRLAEIDKPKRVIPTTIEIVDIAGLVKGASKGEGLGNKFLANIRNTHAIIHVLRCFDNGNIIHVDGSIDPVRDKGIIDTELQLKDLETIENRLGKTQKQAAVGGDKNAKRQVELLLQYKSVLEQGRSARTVELEKEDRKLVADLNLLTDKPVLYVCNVDEKSAATGNAYTEAVRTAIADEKAEMLIVAAATEADIAELESYEERQMFLEDLGLEESGVERLIKSAYKLLNLETFFTTGADESRAWTYVRGMKAPQTAGVIHTDFEKGFIRAEVIKYDDYVTLGSEKACRDAGKIGVEGKEYVVQDGDIMHFLFNV
;
A
#
# COMPACT_ATOMS: atom_id res chain seq x y z
N MET A 1 -5.97 7.43 11.28
CA MET A 1 -5.16 6.18 11.40
C MET A 1 -4.30 6.10 10.16
N ALA A 2 -3.02 5.76 10.31
CA ALA A 2 -2.15 5.49 9.17
C ALA A 2 -2.66 4.26 8.40
N LEU A 3 -2.59 4.30 7.08
CA LEU A 3 -2.96 3.18 6.24
C LEU A 3 -1.82 2.15 6.22
N GLN A 4 -2.17 0.87 6.37
CA GLN A 4 -1.22 -0.22 6.57
C GLN A 4 -1.29 -1.25 5.46
N CYS A 5 -0.12 -1.71 4.97
CA CYS A 5 0.01 -2.91 4.16
C CYS A 5 0.47 -4.08 5.02
N GLY A 6 -0.17 -5.24 4.86
CA GLY A 6 0.29 -6.49 5.49
C GLY A 6 1.15 -7.29 4.52
N ILE A 7 2.38 -7.65 4.92
CA ILE A 7 3.18 -8.61 4.15
C ILE A 7 2.79 -10.02 4.55
N VAL A 8 2.42 -10.84 3.56
CA VAL A 8 2.06 -12.24 3.73
C VAL A 8 2.88 -13.13 2.79
N GLY A 9 2.99 -14.40 3.12
CA GLY A 9 3.66 -15.40 2.29
C GLY A 9 3.90 -16.68 3.08
N LEU A 10 4.14 -17.78 2.39
CA LEU A 10 4.53 -19.03 3.01
C LEU A 10 5.89 -18.91 3.74
N PRO A 11 6.25 -19.82 4.63
CA PRO A 11 7.61 -19.85 5.20
C PRO A 11 8.69 -19.95 4.12
N ASN A 12 9.82 -19.31 4.38
CA ASN A 12 11.03 -19.37 3.55
C ASN A 12 10.90 -18.79 2.11
N VAL A 13 9.94 -17.89 1.87
CA VAL A 13 9.80 -17.19 0.59
C VAL A 13 10.63 -15.90 0.50
N GLY A 14 11.35 -15.51 1.58
CA GLY A 14 12.13 -14.28 1.66
C GLY A 14 11.36 -13.09 2.29
N LYS A 15 10.20 -13.35 2.89
CA LYS A 15 9.35 -12.34 3.51
C LYS A 15 10.07 -11.49 4.56
N SER A 16 10.75 -12.15 5.53
CA SER A 16 11.48 -11.44 6.60
C SER A 16 12.70 -10.69 6.08
N THR A 17 13.40 -11.22 5.08
CA THR A 17 14.51 -10.52 4.40
C THR A 17 13.99 -9.22 3.79
N LEU A 18 12.91 -9.29 3.02
CA LEU A 18 12.30 -8.12 2.39
C LEU A 18 11.81 -7.11 3.43
N PHE A 19 11.17 -7.56 4.52
CA PHE A 19 10.73 -6.69 5.61
C PHE A 19 11.90 -6.00 6.30
N ASN A 20 13.02 -6.70 6.51
CA ASN A 20 14.23 -6.10 7.09
C ASN A 20 14.84 -5.05 6.16
N CYS A 21 14.91 -5.31 4.84
CA CYS A 21 15.37 -4.31 3.87
C CYS A 21 14.52 -3.05 3.89
N LEU A 22 13.18 -3.21 3.93
CA LEU A 22 12.24 -2.11 4.07
C LEU A 22 12.46 -1.33 5.38
N SER A 23 12.70 -2.03 6.49
CA SER A 23 12.92 -1.42 7.81
C SER A 23 14.30 -0.73 7.90
N ASN A 24 15.33 -1.28 7.26
CA ASN A 24 16.67 -0.70 7.22
C ASN A 24 16.75 0.55 6.33
N ALA A 25 15.95 0.64 5.29
CA ALA A 25 15.79 1.87 4.50
C ALA A 25 15.40 3.08 5.37
N LYS A 26 14.82 2.84 6.55
CA LYS A 26 14.53 3.83 7.59
C LYS A 26 15.78 4.39 8.25
N ALA A 27 16.78 3.56 8.54
CA ALA A 27 18.00 3.99 9.27
C ALA A 27 18.82 4.98 8.47
N GLN A 28 18.72 4.96 7.15
CA GLN A 28 19.46 5.83 6.24
C GLN A 28 18.76 7.17 5.95
N ALA A 29 17.44 7.26 6.16
CA ALA A 29 16.65 8.46 5.91
C ALA A 29 16.61 9.46 7.07
N ALA A 30 17.52 9.37 8.05
CA ALA A 30 17.81 10.31 9.15
C ALA A 30 16.81 10.36 10.33
N ASN A 31 17.36 10.33 11.51
CA ASN A 31 17.03 11.04 12.78
C ASN A 31 15.59 11.57 12.96
N PHE A 32 14.57 10.74 12.81
CA PHE A 32 13.22 11.12 13.21
C PHE A 32 12.94 10.63 14.64
N PRO A 33 12.68 11.58 15.62
CA PRO A 33 12.50 11.24 17.02
C PRO A 33 11.13 10.77 17.28
N PHE A 34 10.41 9.95 17.04
CA PHE A 34 9.06 9.44 17.41
C PHE A 34 8.59 8.22 16.59
N CYS A 35 9.35 7.15 16.57
CA CYS A 35 8.83 5.89 16.09
C CYS A 35 8.81 4.89 17.22
N THR A 36 7.65 4.66 17.81
CA THR A 36 7.40 3.48 18.64
C THR A 36 7.52 2.26 17.74
N ILE A 37 8.50 1.39 18.02
CA ILE A 37 8.67 0.13 17.31
C ILE A 37 7.73 -0.86 17.99
N GLU A 38 6.53 -1.04 17.44
CA GLU A 38 5.76 -2.23 17.75
C GLU A 38 6.42 -3.43 17.05
N PRO A 39 6.53 -4.58 17.71
CA PRO A 39 7.05 -5.78 17.06
C PRO A 39 6.23 -6.07 15.81
N ASN A 40 6.92 -6.22 14.67
CA ASN A 40 6.36 -6.51 13.36
C ASN A 40 5.67 -5.34 12.62
N VAL A 41 5.80 -4.08 13.07
CA VAL A 41 5.33 -2.91 12.31
C VAL A 41 6.53 -2.05 11.89
N GLY A 42 6.75 -1.93 10.60
CA GLY A 42 7.75 -1.03 10.01
C GLY A 42 7.08 0.26 9.54
N VAL A 43 7.54 1.41 10.05
CA VAL A 43 7.18 2.73 9.50
C VAL A 43 8.25 3.10 8.48
N ILE A 44 7.91 3.17 7.21
CA ILE A 44 8.85 3.26 6.11
C ILE A 44 8.71 4.59 5.40
N THR A 45 9.83 5.28 5.19
CA THR A 45 9.85 6.53 4.43
C THR A 45 9.54 6.28 2.96
N VAL A 46 8.63 7.06 2.39
CA VAL A 46 8.32 7.03 0.97
C VAL A 46 9.30 7.95 0.23
N PRO A 47 10.16 7.40 -0.66
CA PRO A 47 11.09 8.22 -1.43
C PRO A 47 10.31 9.09 -2.42
N ASP A 48 10.55 10.41 -2.37
CA ASP A 48 9.95 11.37 -3.31
C ASP A 48 10.99 12.41 -3.76
N ARG A 49 11.42 12.29 -5.03
CA ARG A 49 12.39 13.23 -5.62
C ARG A 49 11.86 14.67 -5.67
N ARG A 50 10.53 14.83 -5.68
CA ARG A 50 9.92 16.18 -5.69
C ARG A 50 10.18 16.92 -4.38
N LEU A 51 10.11 16.24 -3.23
CA LEU A 51 10.45 16.84 -1.93
C LEU A 51 11.91 17.26 -1.86
N VAL A 52 12.82 16.43 -2.38
CA VAL A 52 14.24 16.75 -2.46
C VAL A 52 14.45 18.01 -3.30
N ARG A 53 13.81 18.11 -4.45
CA ARG A 53 13.90 19.26 -5.34
C ARG A 53 13.36 20.55 -4.72
N LEU A 54 12.24 20.46 -3.99
CA LEU A 54 11.70 21.61 -3.24
C LEU A 54 12.67 22.07 -2.15
N ALA A 55 13.30 21.13 -1.44
CA ALA A 55 14.29 21.45 -0.42
C ALA A 55 15.56 22.11 -0.98
N GLU A 56 15.98 21.76 -2.19
CA GLU A 56 17.09 22.44 -2.89
C GLU A 56 16.77 23.90 -3.22
N ILE A 57 15.51 24.19 -3.58
CA ILE A 57 15.04 25.53 -3.92
C ILE A 57 14.91 26.40 -2.67
N ASP A 58 14.16 25.95 -1.68
CA ASP A 58 13.79 26.75 -0.50
C ASP A 58 14.83 26.71 0.62
N LYS A 59 15.73 25.73 0.60
CA LYS A 59 16.77 25.50 1.62
C LYS A 59 16.22 25.54 3.05
N PRO A 60 15.21 24.74 3.35
CA PRO A 60 14.53 24.76 4.64
C PRO A 60 15.44 24.28 5.77
N LYS A 61 15.09 24.63 6.99
CA LYS A 61 15.79 24.10 8.18
C LYS A 61 15.50 22.60 8.39
N ARG A 62 14.35 22.12 7.91
CA ARG A 62 13.91 20.72 8.07
C ARG A 62 13.24 20.22 6.80
N VAL A 63 13.51 18.96 6.46
CA VAL A 63 12.84 18.25 5.37
C VAL A 63 12.16 17.03 5.97
N ILE A 64 10.83 16.91 5.81
CA ILE A 64 10.05 15.83 6.39
C ILE A 64 9.35 15.05 5.29
N PRO A 65 9.82 13.83 4.96
CA PRO A 65 9.16 12.96 4.01
C PRO A 65 7.88 12.35 4.60
N THR A 66 7.05 11.81 3.74
CA THR A 66 5.91 11.01 4.18
C THR A 66 6.32 9.56 4.46
N THR A 67 5.45 8.83 5.17
CA THR A 67 5.71 7.45 5.57
C THR A 67 4.52 6.55 5.27
N ILE A 68 4.79 5.25 5.13
CA ILE A 68 3.81 4.18 5.04
C ILE A 68 4.09 3.15 6.14
N GLU A 69 3.05 2.54 6.68
CA GLU A 69 3.18 1.44 7.63
C GLU A 69 3.09 0.09 6.92
N ILE A 70 4.06 -0.76 7.16
CA ILE A 70 4.09 -2.14 6.67
C ILE A 70 4.16 -3.08 7.86
N VAL A 71 3.23 -4.06 7.92
CA VAL A 71 3.11 -5.02 9.01
C VAL A 71 3.63 -6.37 8.54
N ASP A 72 4.66 -6.92 9.20
CA ASP A 72 5.08 -8.30 8.97
C ASP A 72 4.07 -9.25 9.64
N ILE A 73 3.29 -9.91 8.81
CA ILE A 73 2.32 -10.90 9.28
C ILE A 73 2.98 -12.28 9.22
N ALA A 74 3.11 -12.94 10.37
CA ALA A 74 3.73 -14.25 10.48
C ALA A 74 3.17 -15.24 9.43
N GLY A 75 4.06 -16.06 8.85
CA GLY A 75 3.70 -16.92 7.71
C GLY A 75 2.49 -17.82 7.97
N LEU A 76 1.63 -17.92 6.98
CA LEU A 76 0.49 -18.82 6.98
C LEU A 76 0.97 -20.27 6.78
N VAL A 77 0.40 -21.18 7.54
CA VAL A 77 0.46 -22.62 7.26
C VAL A 77 -0.91 -23.10 6.82
N LYS A 78 -0.95 -24.11 5.96
CA LYS A 78 -2.16 -24.75 5.49
C LYS A 78 -3.06 -25.17 6.66
N GLY A 79 -4.37 -24.87 6.58
CA GLY A 79 -5.34 -25.18 7.64
C GLY A 79 -5.58 -24.03 8.64
N ALA A 80 -5.08 -22.86 8.40
CA ALA A 80 -5.25 -21.69 9.28
C ALA A 80 -6.74 -21.26 9.43
N SER A 81 -7.56 -21.47 8.41
CA SER A 81 -8.99 -21.16 8.43
C SER A 81 -9.81 -22.11 9.32
N LYS A 82 -9.29 -23.30 9.64
CA LYS A 82 -9.98 -24.29 10.49
C LYS A 82 -9.89 -24.03 12.00
N GLY A 83 -9.30 -22.92 12.41
CA GLY A 83 -9.60 -22.29 13.69
C GLY A 83 -8.76 -22.69 14.89
N GLU A 84 -7.59 -23.33 14.76
CA GLU A 84 -6.73 -23.58 15.91
C GLU A 84 -5.50 -22.65 15.95
N GLY A 85 -5.42 -21.83 17.00
CA GLY A 85 -4.19 -21.15 17.43
C GLY A 85 -3.71 -20.01 16.51
N LEU A 86 -2.52 -20.18 15.91
CA LEU A 86 -1.80 -19.15 15.15
C LEU A 86 -2.53 -18.68 13.87
N GLY A 87 -3.34 -19.54 13.24
CA GLY A 87 -4.08 -19.19 12.04
C GLY A 87 -5.11 -18.08 12.23
N ASN A 88 -5.86 -18.10 13.33
CA ASN A 88 -6.82 -17.05 13.65
C ASN A 88 -6.14 -15.70 13.91
N LYS A 89 -4.96 -15.67 14.55
CA LYS A 89 -4.18 -14.45 14.76
C LYS A 89 -3.69 -13.88 13.43
N PHE A 90 -3.22 -14.75 12.53
CA PHE A 90 -2.81 -14.37 11.18
C PHE A 90 -3.96 -13.68 10.42
N LEU A 91 -5.13 -14.32 10.36
CA LEU A 91 -6.30 -13.78 9.67
C LEU A 91 -6.81 -12.47 10.31
N ALA A 92 -6.72 -12.34 11.64
CA ALA A 92 -7.06 -11.11 12.35
C ALA A 92 -6.07 -9.98 12.01
N ASN A 93 -4.78 -10.27 11.90
CA ASN A 93 -3.78 -9.28 11.51
C ASN A 93 -4.01 -8.79 10.08
N ILE A 94 -4.29 -9.69 9.12
CA ILE A 94 -4.66 -9.27 7.76
C ILE A 94 -5.93 -8.42 7.77
N ARG A 95 -6.92 -8.76 8.59
CA ARG A 95 -8.17 -8.00 8.68
C ARG A 95 -7.94 -6.54 9.04
N ASN A 96 -6.96 -6.25 9.88
CA ASN A 96 -6.62 -4.91 10.32
C ASN A 96 -5.81 -4.10 9.30
N THR A 97 -5.23 -4.73 8.26
CA THR A 97 -4.51 -4.02 7.20
C THR A 97 -5.45 -3.55 6.09
N HIS A 98 -5.01 -2.58 5.29
CA HIS A 98 -5.80 -1.98 4.21
C HIS A 98 -5.48 -2.58 2.84
N ALA A 99 -4.28 -3.15 2.68
CA ALA A 99 -3.82 -3.83 1.48
C ALA A 99 -2.88 -4.99 1.85
N ILE A 100 -2.67 -5.90 0.91
CA ILE A 100 -1.84 -7.10 1.08
C ILE A 100 -0.65 -7.04 0.12
N ILE A 101 0.54 -7.27 0.63
CA ILE A 101 1.76 -7.55 -0.14
C ILE A 101 2.02 -9.05 -0.02
N HIS A 102 1.75 -9.79 -1.09
CA HIS A 102 1.87 -11.25 -1.10
C HIS A 102 3.18 -11.66 -1.74
N VAL A 103 4.13 -12.12 -0.91
CA VAL A 103 5.48 -12.55 -1.34
C VAL A 103 5.44 -14.00 -1.79
N LEU A 104 5.92 -14.25 -3.02
CA LEU A 104 6.00 -15.55 -3.66
C LEU A 104 7.47 -15.90 -3.95
N ARG A 105 7.87 -17.14 -3.68
CA ARG A 105 9.20 -17.63 -4.00
C ARG A 105 9.30 -18.01 -5.47
N CYS A 106 10.10 -17.29 -6.21
CA CYS A 106 10.35 -17.47 -7.63
C CYS A 106 11.85 -17.72 -7.93
N PHE A 107 12.55 -18.43 -7.04
CA PHE A 107 13.97 -18.76 -7.19
C PHE A 107 14.27 -20.17 -6.67
N ASP A 108 15.25 -20.81 -7.27
CA ASP A 108 15.79 -22.09 -6.83
C ASP A 108 16.98 -21.89 -5.88
N ASN A 109 16.92 -22.53 -4.70
CA ASN A 109 18.04 -22.58 -3.78
C ASN A 109 17.94 -23.86 -2.94
N GLY A 110 18.84 -24.83 -3.21
CA GLY A 110 18.86 -26.12 -2.53
C GLY A 110 19.13 -26.06 -1.02
N ASN A 111 19.69 -24.95 -0.52
CA ASN A 111 19.96 -24.74 0.90
C ASN A 111 18.75 -24.21 1.66
N ILE A 112 17.70 -23.77 0.96
CA ILE A 112 16.48 -23.21 1.57
C ILE A 112 15.34 -24.20 1.34
N ILE A 113 14.91 -24.86 2.41
CA ILE A 113 13.84 -25.87 2.35
C ILE A 113 12.52 -25.19 1.99
N HIS A 114 11.78 -25.77 1.02
CA HIS A 114 10.40 -25.38 0.72
C HIS A 114 9.42 -26.25 1.53
N VAL A 115 8.34 -25.67 2.04
CA VAL A 115 7.36 -26.37 2.89
C VAL A 115 6.73 -27.58 2.18
N ASP A 116 6.45 -27.44 0.87
CA ASP A 116 5.85 -28.50 0.05
C ASP A 116 6.91 -29.27 -0.80
N GLY A 117 8.19 -29.11 -0.50
CA GLY A 117 9.29 -29.87 -1.14
C GLY A 117 9.62 -29.47 -2.59
N SER A 118 8.84 -28.61 -3.23
CA SER A 118 9.09 -28.11 -4.59
C SER A 118 8.66 -26.65 -4.69
N ILE A 119 9.31 -25.90 -5.62
CA ILE A 119 8.99 -24.50 -5.86
C ILE A 119 7.89 -24.43 -6.91
N ASP A 120 6.77 -23.86 -6.54
CA ASP A 120 5.63 -23.59 -7.40
C ASP A 120 4.86 -22.36 -6.86
N PRO A 121 5.20 -21.15 -7.35
CA PRO A 121 4.59 -19.92 -6.84
C PRO A 121 3.09 -19.83 -7.10
N VAL A 122 2.56 -20.48 -8.12
CA VAL A 122 1.13 -20.49 -8.43
C VAL A 122 0.36 -21.34 -7.41
N ARG A 123 0.88 -22.53 -7.10
CA ARG A 123 0.35 -23.37 -6.02
C ARG A 123 0.43 -22.64 -4.68
N ASP A 124 1.54 -22.02 -4.37
CA ASP A 124 1.80 -21.32 -3.09
C ASP A 124 0.85 -20.14 -2.91
N LYS A 125 0.61 -19.38 -4.00
CA LYS A 125 -0.44 -18.35 -4.05
C LYS A 125 -1.80 -18.96 -3.73
N GLY A 126 -2.18 -20.04 -4.41
CA GLY A 126 -3.45 -20.72 -4.24
C GLY A 126 -3.71 -21.21 -2.82
N ILE A 127 -2.66 -21.62 -2.09
CA ILE A 127 -2.78 -22.04 -0.67
C ILE A 127 -3.26 -20.85 0.19
N ILE A 128 -2.62 -19.70 0.07
CA ILE A 128 -3.00 -18.51 0.84
C ILE A 128 -4.37 -17.99 0.42
N ASP A 129 -4.63 -17.89 -0.88
CA ASP A 129 -5.92 -17.44 -1.39
C ASP A 129 -7.07 -18.31 -0.86
N THR A 130 -6.91 -19.64 -0.85
CA THR A 130 -7.91 -20.58 -0.34
C THR A 130 -8.22 -20.32 1.13
N GLU A 131 -7.21 -20.12 1.97
CA GLU A 131 -7.41 -19.86 3.39
C GLU A 131 -8.16 -18.52 3.64
N LEU A 132 -7.83 -17.48 2.87
CA LEU A 132 -8.53 -16.19 2.95
C LEU A 132 -9.98 -16.31 2.45
N GLN A 133 -10.20 -17.00 1.35
CA GLN A 133 -11.53 -17.23 0.76
C GLN A 133 -12.43 -18.01 1.69
N LEU A 134 -11.93 -19.08 2.33
CA LEU A 134 -12.70 -19.86 3.30
C LEU A 134 -13.14 -19.02 4.50
N LYS A 135 -12.26 -18.11 4.97
CA LYS A 135 -12.59 -17.20 6.08
C LYS A 135 -13.62 -16.16 5.67
N ASP A 136 -13.55 -15.68 4.44
CA ASP A 136 -14.56 -14.76 3.90
C ASP A 136 -15.90 -15.45 3.70
N LEU A 137 -15.92 -16.70 3.22
CA LEU A 137 -17.15 -17.49 3.13
C LEU A 137 -17.83 -17.63 4.49
N GLU A 138 -17.09 -17.99 5.53
CA GLU A 138 -17.62 -18.05 6.90
C GLU A 138 -18.22 -16.70 7.34
N THR A 139 -17.54 -15.59 7.05
CA THR A 139 -18.01 -14.24 7.37
C THR A 139 -19.32 -13.92 6.65
N ILE A 140 -19.40 -14.24 5.35
CA ILE A 140 -20.58 -14.02 4.50
C ILE A 140 -21.75 -14.88 4.96
N GLU A 141 -21.56 -16.18 5.22
CA GLU A 141 -22.61 -17.07 5.66
C GLU A 141 -23.22 -16.64 7.00
N ASN A 142 -22.38 -16.24 7.95
CA ASN A 142 -22.82 -15.71 9.23
C ASN A 142 -23.65 -14.41 9.07
N ARG A 143 -23.25 -13.52 8.16
CA ARG A 143 -23.98 -12.29 7.86
C ARG A 143 -25.27 -12.58 7.12
N LEU A 144 -25.23 -13.46 6.11
CA LEU A 144 -26.38 -13.81 5.27
C LEU A 144 -27.56 -14.33 6.11
N GLY A 145 -27.30 -15.24 7.06
CA GLY A 145 -28.34 -15.76 7.95
C GLY A 145 -29.05 -14.70 8.81
N LYS A 146 -28.32 -13.64 9.21
CA LYS A 146 -28.90 -12.50 9.97
C LYS A 146 -29.67 -11.57 9.03
N THR A 147 -29.09 -11.22 7.89
CA THR A 147 -29.66 -10.24 6.94
C THR A 147 -30.92 -10.77 6.27
N GLN A 148 -30.98 -12.08 5.95
CA GLN A 148 -32.18 -12.73 5.40
C GLN A 148 -33.37 -12.61 6.35
N LYS A 149 -33.16 -12.81 7.66
CA LYS A 149 -34.23 -12.62 8.67
C LYS A 149 -34.75 -11.18 8.69
N GLN A 150 -33.83 -10.20 8.62
CA GLN A 150 -34.20 -8.78 8.57
C GLN A 150 -34.95 -8.43 7.29
N ALA A 151 -34.52 -8.94 6.15
CA ALA A 151 -35.15 -8.70 4.86
C ALA A 151 -36.58 -9.30 4.77
N ALA A 152 -36.84 -10.38 5.52
CA ALA A 152 -38.15 -11.06 5.54
C ALA A 152 -39.17 -10.31 6.42
N VAL A 153 -38.75 -9.66 7.50
CA VAL A 153 -39.68 -9.12 8.52
C VAL A 153 -40.18 -7.71 8.21
N GLY A 154 -39.48 -6.88 7.43
CA GLY A 154 -39.76 -5.47 7.46
C GLY A 154 -39.83 -4.73 6.12
N GLY A 155 -39.72 -5.37 4.99
CA GLY A 155 -39.69 -4.64 3.70
C GLY A 155 -38.47 -3.73 3.52
N ASP A 156 -37.45 -3.87 4.35
CA ASP A 156 -36.22 -3.10 4.31
C ASP A 156 -35.49 -3.34 2.97
N LYS A 157 -35.49 -2.30 2.13
CA LYS A 157 -34.86 -2.36 0.80
C LYS A 157 -33.36 -2.56 0.90
N ASN A 158 -32.72 -1.96 1.90
CA ASN A 158 -31.27 -2.10 2.10
C ASN A 158 -30.91 -3.53 2.51
N ALA A 159 -31.68 -4.15 3.41
CA ALA A 159 -31.46 -5.53 3.81
C ALA A 159 -31.66 -6.50 2.62
N LYS A 160 -32.65 -6.28 1.75
CA LYS A 160 -32.84 -7.07 0.52
C LYS A 160 -31.65 -6.92 -0.42
N ARG A 161 -31.19 -5.67 -0.64
CA ARG A 161 -30.02 -5.41 -1.49
C ARG A 161 -28.74 -6.05 -0.92
N GLN A 162 -28.52 -5.96 0.40
CA GLN A 162 -27.41 -6.64 1.06
C GLN A 162 -27.44 -8.16 0.85
N VAL A 163 -28.60 -8.81 0.90
CA VAL A 163 -28.72 -10.25 0.63
C VAL A 163 -28.23 -10.57 -0.79
N GLU A 164 -28.65 -9.80 -1.79
CA GLU A 164 -28.20 -9.98 -3.17
C GLU A 164 -26.68 -9.86 -3.30
N LEU A 165 -26.08 -8.84 -2.69
CA LEU A 165 -24.63 -8.60 -2.70
C LEU A 165 -23.86 -9.72 -1.99
N LEU A 166 -24.36 -10.18 -0.83
CA LEU A 166 -23.78 -11.30 -0.10
C LEU A 166 -23.80 -12.60 -0.93
N LEU A 167 -24.88 -12.85 -1.68
CA LEU A 167 -24.97 -14.00 -2.57
C LEU A 167 -24.01 -13.90 -3.76
N GLN A 168 -23.79 -12.69 -4.30
CA GLN A 168 -22.79 -12.47 -5.35
C GLN A 168 -21.38 -12.78 -4.84
N TYR A 169 -20.98 -12.24 -3.67
CA TYR A 169 -19.71 -12.56 -3.06
C TYR A 169 -19.55 -14.06 -2.78
N LYS A 170 -20.59 -14.70 -2.21
CA LYS A 170 -20.58 -16.13 -1.94
C LYS A 170 -20.32 -16.95 -3.22
N SER A 171 -21.04 -16.66 -4.29
CA SER A 171 -20.90 -17.36 -5.57
C SER A 171 -19.47 -17.24 -6.15
N VAL A 172 -18.85 -16.07 -6.07
CA VAL A 172 -17.48 -15.83 -6.56
C VAL A 172 -16.45 -16.59 -5.72
N LEU A 173 -16.58 -16.56 -4.40
CA LEU A 173 -15.67 -17.27 -3.48
C LEU A 173 -15.80 -18.79 -3.61
N GLU A 174 -17.00 -19.34 -3.80
CA GLU A 174 -17.24 -20.77 -4.05
C GLU A 174 -16.61 -21.26 -5.37
N GLN A 175 -16.38 -20.34 -6.32
CA GLN A 175 -15.64 -20.61 -7.56
C GLN A 175 -14.11 -20.48 -7.39
N GLY A 176 -13.61 -20.27 -6.17
CA GLY A 176 -12.19 -20.07 -5.90
C GLY A 176 -11.65 -18.72 -6.38
N ARG A 177 -12.52 -17.71 -6.59
CA ARG A 177 -12.14 -16.36 -6.99
C ARG A 177 -12.22 -15.42 -5.79
N SER A 178 -11.40 -14.38 -5.80
CA SER A 178 -11.35 -13.39 -4.72
C SER A 178 -12.53 -12.42 -4.77
N ALA A 179 -12.99 -11.94 -3.62
CA ALA A 179 -14.09 -10.97 -3.51
C ALA A 179 -13.82 -9.67 -4.29
N ARG A 180 -12.55 -9.25 -4.42
CA ARG A 180 -12.14 -8.06 -5.21
C ARG A 180 -12.51 -8.12 -6.69
N THR A 181 -12.82 -9.29 -7.21
CA THR A 181 -13.26 -9.46 -8.60
C THR A 181 -14.73 -9.10 -8.82
N VAL A 182 -15.50 -8.93 -7.75
CA VAL A 182 -16.89 -8.49 -7.81
C VAL A 182 -16.94 -6.99 -8.07
N GLU A 183 -17.62 -6.59 -9.15
CA GLU A 183 -17.82 -5.18 -9.46
C GLU A 183 -19.07 -4.66 -8.74
N LEU A 184 -18.89 -3.66 -7.91
CA LEU A 184 -19.98 -3.03 -7.17
C LEU A 184 -20.01 -1.53 -7.43
N GLU A 185 -21.21 -1.00 -7.55
CA GLU A 185 -21.46 0.44 -7.54
C GLU A 185 -21.08 1.04 -6.18
N LYS A 186 -20.76 2.34 -6.15
CA LYS A 186 -20.29 3.02 -4.93
C LYS A 186 -21.26 2.91 -3.76
N GLU A 187 -22.56 2.95 -4.03
CA GLU A 187 -23.60 2.83 -3.00
C GLU A 187 -23.71 1.39 -2.46
N ASP A 188 -23.62 0.39 -3.32
CA ASP A 188 -23.62 -1.02 -2.93
C ASP A 188 -22.38 -1.37 -2.09
N ARG A 189 -21.22 -0.84 -2.45
CA ARG A 189 -19.98 -1.03 -1.69
C ARG A 189 -20.10 -0.51 -0.25
N LYS A 190 -20.83 0.59 -0.02
CA LYS A 190 -21.10 1.11 1.34
C LYS A 190 -21.94 0.14 2.17
N LEU A 191 -22.90 -0.56 1.54
CA LEU A 191 -23.78 -1.49 2.23
C LEU A 191 -23.07 -2.73 2.80
N VAL A 192 -21.92 -3.08 2.25
CA VAL A 192 -21.14 -4.30 2.59
C VAL A 192 -19.74 -4.00 3.12
N ALA A 193 -19.37 -2.72 3.23
CA ALA A 193 -18.02 -2.30 3.64
C ALA A 193 -17.64 -2.81 5.05
N ASP A 194 -18.62 -2.95 5.94
CA ASP A 194 -18.44 -3.43 7.31
C ASP A 194 -18.09 -4.93 7.40
N LEU A 195 -18.25 -5.70 6.32
CA LEU A 195 -17.80 -7.09 6.25
C LEU A 195 -16.29 -7.20 6.35
N ASN A 196 -15.57 -6.20 5.87
CA ASN A 196 -14.11 -6.14 5.87
C ASN A 196 -13.48 -7.46 5.39
N LEU A 197 -13.95 -7.90 4.20
CA LEU A 197 -13.50 -9.16 3.59
C LEU A 197 -12.00 -9.12 3.31
N LEU A 198 -11.32 -10.23 3.58
CA LEU A 198 -9.88 -10.36 3.40
C LEU A 198 -9.49 -10.35 1.93
N THR A 199 -10.28 -11.04 1.09
CA THR A 199 -10.04 -11.14 -0.35
C THR A 199 -10.60 -9.98 -1.17
N ASP A 200 -11.30 -9.02 -0.54
CA ASP A 200 -11.71 -7.75 -1.18
C ASP A 200 -10.60 -6.68 -1.10
N LYS A 201 -9.60 -6.89 -0.24
CA LYS A 201 -8.46 -5.98 -0.12
C LYS A 201 -7.63 -5.94 -1.39
N PRO A 202 -7.09 -4.76 -1.77
CA PRO A 202 -6.10 -4.65 -2.84
C PRO A 202 -4.89 -5.54 -2.54
N VAL A 203 -4.31 -6.18 -3.57
CA VAL A 203 -3.16 -7.06 -3.44
C VAL A 203 -2.07 -6.68 -4.44
N LEU A 204 -0.82 -6.70 -3.96
CA LEU A 204 0.40 -6.64 -4.75
C LEU A 204 1.13 -7.97 -4.61
N TYR A 205 1.33 -8.69 -5.70
CA TYR A 205 2.16 -9.88 -5.71
C TYR A 205 3.63 -9.51 -5.89
N VAL A 206 4.48 -9.96 -4.98
CA VAL A 206 5.92 -9.74 -5.02
C VAL A 206 6.60 -11.07 -5.32
N CYS A 207 7.07 -11.23 -6.54
CA CYS A 207 7.87 -12.36 -6.97
C CYS A 207 9.31 -12.17 -6.51
N ASN A 208 9.70 -12.87 -5.43
CA ASN A 208 11.08 -12.89 -4.97
C ASN A 208 11.91 -13.83 -5.84
N VAL A 209 12.87 -13.27 -6.56
CA VAL A 209 13.72 -13.97 -7.52
C VAL A 209 15.18 -14.00 -7.07
N ASP A 210 16.03 -14.73 -7.79
CA ASP A 210 17.49 -14.63 -7.69
C ASP A 210 17.99 -13.34 -8.38
N GLU A 211 19.25 -12.97 -8.11
CA GLU A 211 19.89 -11.76 -8.63
C GLU A 211 19.82 -11.68 -10.17
N LYS A 212 20.09 -12.79 -10.87
CA LYS A 212 20.12 -12.85 -12.34
C LYS A 212 18.75 -12.55 -12.97
N SER A 213 17.69 -12.81 -12.23
CA SER A 213 16.30 -12.60 -12.66
C SER A 213 15.73 -11.25 -12.19
N ALA A 214 16.50 -10.41 -11.48
CA ALA A 214 16.01 -9.18 -10.85
C ALA A 214 15.45 -8.18 -11.87
N ALA A 215 16.07 -8.05 -13.04
CA ALA A 215 15.65 -7.11 -14.09
C ALA A 215 14.53 -7.67 -14.97
N THR A 216 14.62 -8.94 -15.38
CA THR A 216 13.76 -9.50 -16.44
C THR A 216 12.75 -10.55 -15.95
N GLY A 217 12.92 -11.08 -14.74
CA GLY A 217 12.15 -12.21 -14.23
C GLY A 217 12.62 -13.54 -14.80
N ASN A 218 11.82 -14.59 -14.59
CA ASN A 218 12.09 -15.95 -15.00
C ASN A 218 10.79 -16.73 -15.28
N ALA A 219 10.88 -18.03 -15.56
CA ALA A 219 9.72 -18.86 -15.84
C ALA A 219 8.67 -18.88 -14.71
N TYR A 220 9.11 -18.77 -13.46
CA TYR A 220 8.20 -18.70 -12.30
C TYR A 220 7.41 -17.39 -12.31
N THR A 221 8.05 -16.26 -12.62
CA THR A 221 7.38 -14.95 -12.68
C THR A 221 6.37 -14.90 -13.82
N GLU A 222 6.64 -15.52 -14.96
CA GLU A 222 5.69 -15.63 -16.07
C GLU A 222 4.49 -16.53 -15.73
N ALA A 223 4.71 -17.62 -14.99
CA ALA A 223 3.62 -18.44 -14.48
C ALA A 223 2.71 -17.65 -13.53
N VAL A 224 3.28 -16.86 -12.62
CA VAL A 224 2.50 -15.97 -11.73
C VAL A 224 1.74 -14.92 -12.55
N ARG A 225 2.40 -14.26 -13.52
CA ARG A 225 1.78 -13.25 -14.38
C ARG A 225 0.54 -13.80 -15.09
N THR A 226 0.66 -15.02 -15.61
CA THR A 226 -0.45 -15.71 -16.27
C THR A 226 -1.58 -16.04 -15.28
N ALA A 227 -1.21 -16.53 -14.08
CA ALA A 227 -2.19 -16.92 -13.07
C ALA A 227 -3.01 -15.75 -12.49
N ILE A 228 -2.47 -14.53 -12.52
CA ILE A 228 -3.15 -13.33 -12.00
C ILE A 228 -3.78 -12.45 -13.09
N ALA A 229 -3.74 -12.86 -14.35
CA ALA A 229 -4.18 -12.03 -15.48
C ALA A 229 -5.64 -11.56 -15.37
N ASP A 230 -6.51 -12.40 -14.78
CA ASP A 230 -7.92 -12.09 -14.56
C ASP A 230 -8.19 -11.44 -13.19
N GLU A 231 -7.15 -11.21 -12.39
CA GLU A 231 -7.25 -10.51 -11.11
C GLU A 231 -6.97 -9.01 -11.29
N LYS A 232 -7.63 -8.16 -10.51
CA LYS A 232 -7.29 -6.73 -10.44
C LYS A 232 -6.09 -6.54 -9.51
N ALA A 233 -4.92 -7.09 -9.88
CA ALA A 233 -3.73 -7.13 -9.04
C ALA A 233 -2.48 -6.72 -9.84
N GLU A 234 -1.56 -6.04 -9.18
CA GLU A 234 -0.24 -5.72 -9.72
C GLU A 234 0.78 -6.79 -9.29
N MET A 235 1.86 -6.94 -10.08
CA MET A 235 2.98 -7.81 -9.78
C MET A 235 4.29 -7.04 -9.84
N LEU A 236 5.17 -7.29 -8.89
CA LEU A 236 6.50 -6.72 -8.80
C LEU A 236 7.54 -7.84 -8.68
N ILE A 237 8.67 -7.69 -9.38
CA ILE A 237 9.82 -8.60 -9.30
C ILE A 237 10.86 -7.94 -8.39
N VAL A 238 11.31 -8.66 -7.36
CA VAL A 238 12.32 -8.20 -6.39
C VAL A 238 13.28 -9.33 -6.06
N ALA A 239 14.58 -9.08 -6.04
CA ALA A 239 15.58 -10.02 -5.54
C ALA A 239 15.91 -9.64 -4.08
N ALA A 240 15.21 -10.23 -3.11
CA ALA A 240 15.31 -9.82 -1.71
C ALA A 240 16.72 -10.01 -1.11
N ALA A 241 17.50 -10.98 -1.58
CA ALA A 241 18.90 -11.15 -1.16
C ALA A 241 19.75 -9.98 -1.66
N THR A 242 19.64 -9.62 -2.93
CA THR A 242 20.33 -8.49 -3.56
C THR A 242 19.94 -7.15 -2.90
N GLU A 243 18.66 -6.99 -2.51
CA GLU A 243 18.23 -5.80 -1.76
C GLU A 243 18.90 -5.71 -0.39
N ALA A 244 19.18 -6.85 0.26
CA ALA A 244 19.93 -6.87 1.51
C ALA A 244 21.38 -6.42 1.29
N ASP A 245 22.02 -6.87 0.22
CA ASP A 245 23.39 -6.45 -0.13
C ASP A 245 23.44 -4.94 -0.45
N ILE A 246 22.45 -4.42 -1.22
CA ILE A 246 22.33 -2.97 -1.51
C ILE A 246 22.15 -2.15 -0.22
N ALA A 247 21.41 -2.69 0.74
CA ALA A 247 21.16 -2.00 2.01
C ALA A 247 22.40 -1.89 2.89
N GLU A 248 23.43 -2.74 2.70
CA GLU A 248 24.71 -2.69 3.40
C GLU A 248 25.69 -1.67 2.81
N LEU A 249 25.47 -1.20 1.58
CA LEU A 249 26.34 -0.22 0.93
C LEU A 249 26.19 1.15 1.61
N GLU A 250 27.30 1.80 1.91
CA GLU A 250 27.31 3.06 2.69
C GLU A 250 27.00 4.28 1.83
N SER A 251 27.57 4.35 0.60
CA SER A 251 27.45 5.52 -0.25
C SER A 251 26.30 5.40 -1.27
N TYR A 252 25.76 6.53 -1.68
CA TYR A 252 24.77 6.60 -2.75
C TYR A 252 25.37 6.15 -4.10
N GLU A 253 26.61 6.55 -4.35
CA GLU A 253 27.36 6.24 -5.57
C GLU A 253 27.56 4.72 -5.73
N GLU A 254 27.96 4.03 -4.65
CA GLU A 254 28.09 2.57 -4.67
C GLU A 254 26.80 1.88 -4.99
N ARG A 255 25.68 2.34 -4.41
CA ARG A 255 24.35 1.79 -4.70
C ARG A 255 23.95 1.99 -6.16
N GLN A 256 24.21 3.19 -6.72
CA GLN A 256 23.88 3.45 -8.12
C GLN A 256 24.72 2.57 -9.06
N MET A 257 26.02 2.43 -8.82
CA MET A 257 26.88 1.54 -9.59
C MET A 257 26.38 0.08 -9.53
N PHE A 258 26.00 -0.39 -8.34
CA PHE A 258 25.49 -1.74 -8.16
C PHE A 258 24.16 -1.95 -8.90
N LEU A 259 23.25 -0.99 -8.88
CA LEU A 259 21.98 -1.04 -9.61
C LEU A 259 22.23 -1.02 -11.14
N GLU A 260 23.14 -0.19 -11.62
CA GLU A 260 23.54 -0.14 -13.04
C GLU A 260 24.10 -1.47 -13.53
N ASP A 261 24.96 -2.12 -12.74
CA ASP A 261 25.53 -3.44 -13.06
C ASP A 261 24.43 -4.52 -13.18
N LEU A 262 23.34 -4.38 -12.42
CA LEU A 262 22.17 -5.26 -12.48
C LEU A 262 21.18 -4.87 -13.59
N GLY A 263 21.39 -3.75 -14.29
CA GLY A 263 20.45 -3.20 -15.26
C GLY A 263 19.17 -2.63 -14.65
N LEU A 264 19.23 -2.14 -13.41
CA LEU A 264 18.12 -1.58 -12.68
C LEU A 264 18.26 -0.06 -12.53
N GLU A 265 17.19 0.70 -12.74
CA GLU A 265 17.15 2.16 -12.54
C GLU A 265 16.96 2.55 -11.07
N GLU A 266 16.27 1.70 -10.30
CA GLU A 266 16.01 1.89 -8.88
C GLU A 266 15.89 0.53 -8.17
N SER A 267 16.08 0.52 -6.86
CA SER A 267 16.02 -0.71 -6.06
C SER A 267 14.61 -1.31 -6.06
N GLY A 268 14.52 -2.62 -5.88
CA GLY A 268 13.24 -3.32 -5.73
C GLY A 268 12.47 -2.85 -4.49
N VAL A 269 13.19 -2.48 -3.43
CA VAL A 269 12.60 -1.90 -2.20
C VAL A 269 11.95 -0.56 -2.50
N GLU A 270 12.58 0.36 -3.23
CA GLU A 270 11.96 1.63 -3.62
C GLU A 270 10.73 1.42 -4.49
N ARG A 271 10.80 0.52 -5.48
CA ARG A 271 9.65 0.16 -6.32
C ARG A 271 8.52 -0.42 -5.49
N LEU A 272 8.83 -1.27 -4.50
CA LEU A 272 7.83 -1.85 -3.59
C LEU A 272 7.14 -0.79 -2.75
N ILE A 273 7.88 0.16 -2.18
CA ILE A 273 7.31 1.27 -1.40
C ILE A 273 6.36 2.10 -2.26
N LYS A 274 6.77 2.49 -3.47
CA LYS A 274 5.94 3.25 -4.40
C LYS A 274 4.68 2.48 -4.81
N SER A 275 4.83 1.17 -5.10
CA SER A 275 3.69 0.32 -5.47
C SER A 275 2.72 0.12 -4.30
N ALA A 276 3.21 -0.05 -3.07
CA ALA A 276 2.37 -0.16 -1.88
C ALA A 276 1.61 1.15 -1.59
N TYR A 277 2.26 2.29 -1.80
CA TYR A 277 1.66 3.61 -1.67
C TYR A 277 0.51 3.80 -2.67
N LYS A 278 0.74 3.48 -3.94
CA LYS A 278 -0.27 3.48 -5.00
C LYS A 278 -1.41 2.49 -4.73
N LEU A 279 -1.07 1.28 -4.23
CA LEU A 279 -2.04 0.23 -3.90
C LEU A 279 -3.05 0.69 -2.84
N LEU A 280 -2.60 1.50 -1.88
CA LEU A 280 -3.44 2.14 -0.88
C LEU A 280 -4.22 3.36 -1.41
N ASN A 281 -4.12 3.66 -2.71
CA ASN A 281 -4.73 4.82 -3.35
C ASN A 281 -4.29 6.14 -2.70
N LEU A 282 -3.01 6.22 -2.30
CA LEU A 282 -2.40 7.39 -1.69
C LEU A 282 -1.74 8.30 -2.70
N GLU A 283 -1.76 9.58 -2.42
CA GLU A 283 -1.08 10.65 -3.14
C GLU A 283 -0.40 11.59 -2.16
N THR A 284 0.45 12.48 -2.68
CA THR A 284 1.24 13.39 -1.87
C THR A 284 0.97 14.83 -2.29
N PHE A 285 0.70 15.70 -1.31
CA PHE A 285 0.82 17.14 -1.48
C PHE A 285 1.96 17.68 -0.62
N PHE A 286 2.44 18.88 -0.91
CA PHE A 286 3.56 19.47 -0.24
C PHE A 286 3.19 20.79 0.46
N THR A 287 3.87 21.05 1.56
CA THR A 287 4.02 22.39 2.12
C THR A 287 5.50 22.72 2.12
N THR A 288 5.90 23.91 1.67
CA THR A 288 7.30 24.29 1.59
C THR A 288 7.51 25.73 1.98
N GLY A 289 8.67 26.04 2.59
CA GLY A 289 9.07 27.35 3.01
C GLY A 289 10.39 27.31 3.78
N ALA A 290 10.83 28.44 4.31
CA ALA A 290 12.15 28.60 4.95
C ALA A 290 12.36 27.72 6.21
N ASP A 291 11.30 27.38 6.94
CA ASP A 291 11.42 26.57 8.15
C ASP A 291 11.31 25.08 7.87
N GLU A 292 10.43 24.69 6.98
CA GLU A 292 10.14 23.28 6.71
C GLU A 292 9.65 23.08 5.27
N SER A 293 10.17 22.02 4.61
CA SER A 293 9.58 21.42 3.43
C SER A 293 9.06 20.02 3.82
N ARG A 294 7.77 19.75 3.58
CA ARG A 294 7.15 18.54 4.05
C ARG A 294 6.22 17.93 3.02
N ALA A 295 6.30 16.62 2.90
CA ALA A 295 5.37 15.79 2.13
C ALA A 295 4.24 15.27 3.04
N TRP A 296 3.00 15.37 2.57
CA TRP A 296 1.80 14.97 3.29
C TRP A 296 1.05 13.92 2.48
N THR A 297 0.74 12.80 3.12
CA THR A 297 -0.05 11.73 2.51
C THR A 297 -1.54 12.03 2.59
N TYR A 298 -2.24 11.85 1.47
CA TYR A 298 -3.70 11.90 1.44
C TYR A 298 -4.26 10.80 0.54
N VAL A 299 -5.55 10.49 0.67
CA VAL A 299 -6.23 9.52 -0.20
C VAL A 299 -6.69 10.24 -1.45
N ARG A 300 -6.38 9.68 -2.62
CA ARG A 300 -6.79 10.23 -3.92
C ARG A 300 -8.28 10.59 -3.94
N GLY A 301 -8.59 11.76 -4.47
CA GLY A 301 -9.95 12.28 -4.56
C GLY A 301 -10.42 13.06 -3.33
N MET A 302 -9.58 13.22 -2.31
CA MET A 302 -9.88 14.15 -1.19
C MET A 302 -9.95 15.58 -1.69
N LYS A 303 -10.86 16.35 -1.09
CA LYS A 303 -11.01 17.78 -1.33
C LYS A 303 -10.12 18.60 -0.38
N ALA A 304 -9.85 19.85 -0.73
CA ALA A 304 -8.98 20.75 0.03
C ALA A 304 -9.25 20.81 1.55
N PRO A 305 -10.48 20.87 2.06
CA PRO A 305 -10.73 20.82 3.50
C PRO A 305 -10.24 19.51 4.14
N GLN A 306 -10.47 18.36 3.48
CA GLN A 306 -10.07 17.06 3.99
C GLN A 306 -8.54 16.92 4.03
N THR A 307 -7.83 17.44 3.01
CA THR A 307 -6.36 17.46 3.00
C THR A 307 -5.80 18.44 4.03
N ALA A 308 -6.44 19.56 4.28
CA ALA A 308 -6.11 20.44 5.41
C ALA A 308 -6.22 19.70 6.75
N GLY A 309 -7.24 18.83 6.88
CA GLY A 309 -7.44 17.95 8.03
C GLY A 309 -6.34 16.94 8.26
N VAL A 310 -5.58 16.57 7.22
CA VAL A 310 -4.38 15.71 7.34
C VAL A 310 -3.30 16.41 8.15
N ILE A 311 -3.18 17.73 8.03
CA ILE A 311 -2.23 18.54 8.81
C ILE A 311 -2.72 18.67 10.25
N HIS A 312 -3.95 19.15 10.43
CA HIS A 312 -4.59 19.30 11.72
C HIS A 312 -6.12 19.38 11.58
N THR A 313 -6.85 18.80 12.53
CA THR A 313 -8.33 18.79 12.50
C THR A 313 -8.95 20.20 12.52
N ASP A 314 -8.28 21.17 13.13
CA ASP A 314 -8.74 22.55 13.15
C ASP A 314 -8.64 23.22 11.78
N PHE A 315 -7.66 22.80 10.94
CA PHE A 315 -7.53 23.29 9.57
C PHE A 315 -8.73 22.85 8.72
N GLU A 316 -9.21 21.62 8.92
CA GLU A 316 -10.41 21.14 8.25
C GLU A 316 -11.67 21.91 8.69
N LYS A 317 -11.86 22.04 10.01
CA LYS A 317 -13.05 22.72 10.59
C LYS A 317 -13.11 24.20 10.22
N GLY A 318 -11.98 24.89 10.31
CA GLY A 318 -11.85 26.31 10.05
C GLY A 318 -11.52 26.66 8.60
N PHE A 319 -11.53 25.70 7.67
CA PHE A 319 -11.09 25.90 6.29
C PHE A 319 -11.81 27.05 5.60
N ILE A 320 -11.05 28.01 5.09
CA ILE A 320 -11.55 29.14 4.30
C ILE A 320 -11.26 28.90 2.81
N ARG A 321 -9.98 28.74 2.46
CA ARG A 321 -9.49 28.53 1.10
C ARG A 321 -8.08 27.96 1.14
N ALA A 322 -7.58 27.45 0.02
CA ALA A 322 -6.19 27.07 -0.17
C ALA A 322 -5.56 27.88 -1.31
N GLU A 323 -4.33 28.31 -1.13
CA GLU A 323 -3.47 28.74 -2.23
C GLU A 323 -2.73 27.50 -2.73
N VAL A 324 -2.78 27.26 -4.05
CA VAL A 324 -2.25 26.05 -4.68
C VAL A 324 -1.27 26.45 -5.77
N ILE A 325 -0.08 25.89 -5.76
CA ILE A 325 0.91 26.02 -6.82
C ILE A 325 1.20 24.62 -7.37
N LYS A 326 1.23 24.48 -8.69
CA LYS A 326 1.62 23.21 -9.29
C LYS A 326 3.13 23.02 -9.15
N TYR A 327 3.53 21.78 -8.84
CA TYR A 327 4.94 21.42 -8.63
C TYR A 327 5.85 21.91 -9.78
N ASP A 328 5.45 21.64 -11.03
CA ASP A 328 6.24 22.01 -12.21
C ASP A 328 6.39 23.53 -12.38
N ASP A 329 5.35 24.31 -12.07
CA ASP A 329 5.42 25.77 -12.06
C ASP A 329 6.39 26.26 -10.98
N TYR A 330 6.35 25.66 -9.76
CA TYR A 330 7.24 26.03 -8.67
C TYR A 330 8.70 25.74 -8.98
N VAL A 331 9.00 24.57 -9.51
CA VAL A 331 10.37 24.18 -9.88
C VAL A 331 10.91 25.04 -11.04
N THR A 332 10.06 25.39 -11.99
CA THR A 332 10.44 26.19 -13.14
C THR A 332 10.74 27.65 -12.74
N LEU A 333 9.92 28.23 -11.85
CA LEU A 333 10.03 29.63 -11.43
C LEU A 333 10.97 29.84 -10.24
N GLY A 334 11.22 28.79 -9.45
CA GLY A 334 12.23 28.74 -8.41
C GLY A 334 11.88 29.44 -7.09
N SER A 335 10.63 29.94 -6.93
CA SER A 335 10.16 30.45 -5.63
C SER A 335 8.66 30.73 -5.64
N GLU A 336 8.03 30.74 -4.45
CA GLU A 336 6.63 31.15 -4.30
C GLU A 336 6.39 32.57 -4.81
N LYS A 337 7.33 33.52 -4.54
CA LYS A 337 7.22 34.89 -5.01
C LYS A 337 7.16 34.96 -6.54
N ALA A 338 8.05 34.25 -7.23
CA ALA A 338 8.06 34.22 -8.68
C ALA A 338 6.77 33.59 -9.25
N CYS A 339 6.24 32.55 -8.59
CA CYS A 339 4.95 31.97 -8.94
C CYS A 339 3.79 32.99 -8.79
N ARG A 340 3.82 33.79 -7.73
CA ARG A 340 2.84 34.86 -7.45
C ARG A 340 2.91 35.93 -8.53
N ASP A 341 4.11 36.42 -8.83
CA ASP A 341 4.35 37.45 -9.84
C ASP A 341 3.95 36.97 -11.26
N ALA A 342 4.09 35.67 -11.51
CA ALA A 342 3.69 35.04 -12.79
C ALA A 342 2.21 34.63 -12.82
N GLY A 343 1.42 34.87 -11.77
CA GLY A 343 0.00 34.49 -11.69
C GLY A 343 -0.26 32.98 -11.65
N LYS A 344 0.70 32.20 -11.10
CA LYS A 344 0.66 30.73 -11.02
C LYS A 344 0.14 30.21 -9.68
N ILE A 345 -0.37 31.07 -8.84
CA ILE A 345 -1.02 30.69 -7.58
C ILE A 345 -2.54 30.64 -7.79
N GLY A 346 -3.08 29.44 -7.76
CA GLY A 346 -4.53 29.23 -7.75
C GLY A 346 -5.10 29.49 -6.35
N VAL A 347 -6.29 30.10 -6.31
CA VAL A 347 -7.03 30.28 -5.04
C VAL A 347 -8.24 29.34 -5.10
N GLU A 348 -8.20 28.29 -4.31
CA GLU A 348 -9.11 27.16 -4.39
C GLU A 348 -10.04 27.06 -3.18
N GLY A 349 -11.31 26.75 -3.46
CA GLY A 349 -12.36 26.60 -2.45
C GLY A 349 -12.53 25.15 -1.97
N LYS A 350 -13.64 24.94 -1.22
CA LYS A 350 -13.96 23.67 -0.57
C LYS A 350 -14.16 22.48 -1.51
N GLU A 351 -14.51 22.75 -2.77
CA GLU A 351 -14.80 21.70 -3.77
C GLU A 351 -13.55 21.28 -4.57
N TYR A 352 -12.42 21.94 -4.37
CA TYR A 352 -11.20 21.60 -5.06
C TYR A 352 -10.73 20.21 -4.69
N VAL A 353 -10.57 19.35 -5.69
CA VAL A 353 -9.98 18.00 -5.55
C VAL A 353 -8.47 18.13 -5.69
N VAL A 354 -7.75 17.86 -4.62
CA VAL A 354 -6.30 17.99 -4.57
C VAL A 354 -5.65 17.02 -5.55
N GLN A 355 -4.61 17.48 -6.23
CA GLN A 355 -3.85 16.71 -7.20
C GLN A 355 -2.50 16.30 -6.62
N ASP A 356 -1.99 15.13 -7.04
CA ASP A 356 -0.67 14.65 -6.64
C ASP A 356 0.42 15.66 -7.04
N GLY A 357 1.22 16.07 -6.09
CA GLY A 357 2.28 17.07 -6.27
C GLY A 357 1.86 18.53 -6.03
N ASP A 358 0.60 18.82 -5.69
CA ASP A 358 0.20 20.18 -5.34
C ASP A 358 1.01 20.71 -4.17
N ILE A 359 1.50 21.95 -4.29
CA ILE A 359 2.10 22.70 -3.18
C ILE A 359 1.00 23.60 -2.62
N MET A 360 0.67 23.42 -1.33
CA MET A 360 -0.53 23.99 -0.74
C MET A 360 -0.23 24.87 0.47
N HIS A 361 -0.89 26.00 0.53
CA HIS A 361 -0.95 26.86 1.71
C HIS A 361 -2.42 27.04 2.12
N PHE A 362 -2.79 26.53 3.32
CA PHE A 362 -4.17 26.58 3.81
C PHE A 362 -4.43 27.83 4.64
N LEU A 363 -5.51 28.53 4.31
CA LEU A 363 -6.04 29.61 5.12
C LEU A 363 -7.26 29.09 5.89
N PHE A 364 -7.21 29.23 7.17
CA PHE A 364 -8.25 28.78 8.08
C PHE A 364 -8.47 29.76 9.22
N ASN A 365 -9.64 29.69 9.85
CA ASN A 365 -10.00 30.47 11.04
C ASN A 365 -10.58 29.52 12.09
N VAL A 366 -10.04 29.56 13.31
CA VAL A 366 -10.47 28.69 14.44
C VAL A 366 -11.10 29.57 15.51
#